data_b37ab0a018cf0a85aa6123fc13e1505f
#
_entry.id   b37ab0a018cf0a85aa6123fc13e1505f
#
_cell.length_a   1.000
_cell.length_b   1.000
_cell.length_c   1.000
_cell.angle_alpha   90.00
_cell.angle_beta   90.00
_cell.angle_gamma   90.00
#
_symmetry.space_group_name_H-M   'P 1'
#
loop_
_entity.id
_entity.type
_entity.pdbx_description
1 polymer ?
#
loop_
_entity_poly.entity_id
_entity_poly.type
_entity_poly.pdbx_seq_one_letter_code
_entity_poly.pdbx_strand_id
1 'polypeptide(L)'
;MSSGLDRLQATIGYTFKDIGLLRQALVHSSATAQRLKSNERMEFMGDRVLGLVLAELLLNSFPDEDEGEISYRFTSLAQRDALASVAGVIGLAENLTL
;
A
#
# COMPACT_ATOMS: atom_id res chain seq x y z
N MET A 1 -15.52 21.37 -1.20
CA MET A 1 -15.05 20.45 -0.16
C MET A 1 -14.26 19.32 -0.76
N SER A 2 -13.14 18.99 -0.16
CA SER A 2 -12.36 17.85 -0.60
C SER A 2 -13.05 16.54 -0.18
N SER A 3 -13.13 15.58 -1.10
CA SER A 3 -13.59 14.23 -0.78
C SER A 3 -12.53 13.48 0.03
N GLY A 4 -12.90 12.34 0.62
CA GLY A 4 -11.93 11.46 1.28
C GLY A 4 -10.84 11.01 0.32
N LEU A 5 -11.20 10.73 -0.95
CA LEU A 5 -10.24 10.35 -1.97
C LEU A 5 -9.30 11.50 -2.34
N ASP A 6 -9.78 12.72 -2.37
CA ASP A 6 -8.93 13.89 -2.62
C ASP A 6 -7.89 14.06 -1.50
N ARG A 7 -8.32 13.90 -0.25
CA ARG A 7 -7.41 13.96 0.89
C ARG A 7 -6.39 12.83 0.88
N LEU A 8 -6.82 11.61 0.55
CA LEU A 8 -5.93 10.47 0.45
C LEU A 8 -4.85 10.71 -0.60
N GLN A 9 -5.24 11.18 -1.80
CA GLN A 9 -4.30 11.49 -2.87
C GLN A 9 -3.30 12.58 -2.47
N ALA A 10 -3.79 13.62 -1.80
CA ALA A 10 -2.92 14.68 -1.30
C ALA A 10 -1.90 14.14 -0.29
N THR A 11 -2.33 13.24 0.60
CA THR A 11 -1.47 12.67 1.62
C THR A 11 -0.37 11.79 1.03
N ILE A 12 -0.69 10.97 0.03
CA ILE A 12 0.31 10.09 -0.62
C ILE A 12 1.11 10.81 -1.70
N GLY A 13 0.73 12.03 -2.06
CA GLY A 13 1.45 12.83 -3.06
C GLY A 13 1.26 12.37 -4.50
N TYR A 14 0.14 11.72 -4.81
CA TYR A 14 -0.14 11.24 -6.15
C TYR A 14 -1.62 11.45 -6.50
N THR A 15 -1.87 12.04 -7.66
CA THR A 15 -3.23 12.23 -8.19
C THR A 15 -3.48 11.24 -9.30
N PHE A 16 -4.49 10.39 -9.13
CA PHE A 16 -4.81 9.35 -10.10
C PHE A 16 -5.43 9.97 -11.37
N LYS A 17 -4.90 9.57 -12.53
CA LYS A 17 -5.50 9.93 -13.82
C LYS A 17 -6.83 9.22 -14.02
N ASP A 18 -6.92 7.96 -13.57
CA ASP A 18 -8.14 7.18 -13.57
C ASP A 18 -8.54 6.92 -12.11
N ILE A 19 -9.45 7.74 -11.60
CA ILE A 19 -9.91 7.60 -10.22
C ILE A 19 -10.61 6.27 -9.97
N GLY A 20 -11.11 5.63 -11.01
CA GLY A 20 -11.71 4.30 -10.90
C GLY A 20 -10.73 3.25 -10.41
N LEU A 21 -9.45 3.37 -10.77
CA LEU A 21 -8.41 2.48 -10.25
C LEU A 21 -8.22 2.65 -8.74
N LEU A 22 -8.20 3.88 -8.25
CA LEU A 22 -8.10 4.13 -6.82
C LEU A 22 -9.31 3.58 -6.08
N ARG A 23 -10.52 3.81 -6.60
CA ARG A 23 -11.74 3.27 -6.00
C ARG A 23 -11.71 1.76 -5.93
N GLN A 24 -11.30 1.09 -7.01
CA GLN A 24 -11.18 -0.37 -7.04
C GLN A 24 -10.15 -0.87 -6.04
N ALA A 25 -9.02 -0.19 -5.90
CA ALA A 25 -7.98 -0.55 -4.94
C ALA A 25 -8.50 -0.54 -3.49
N LEU A 26 -9.52 0.25 -3.21
CA LEU A 26 -10.10 0.39 -1.88
C LEU A 26 -11.28 -0.56 -1.62
N VAL A 27 -11.68 -1.39 -2.60
CA VAL A 27 -12.79 -2.34 -2.47
C VAL A 27 -12.28 -3.69 -1.99
N HIS A 28 -12.59 -4.04 -0.73
CA HIS A 28 -12.29 -5.36 -0.19
C HIS A 28 -13.19 -6.42 -0.85
N SER A 29 -12.69 -7.65 -0.98
CA SER A 29 -13.43 -8.76 -1.59
C SER A 29 -14.78 -9.04 -0.93
N SER A 30 -14.92 -8.73 0.37
CA SER A 30 -16.18 -8.89 1.10
C SER A 30 -17.29 -7.94 0.62
N ALA A 31 -16.95 -6.84 -0.05
CA ALA A 31 -17.91 -5.82 -0.49
C ALA A 31 -18.51 -6.11 -1.86
N THR A 32 -18.05 -7.12 -2.57
CA THR A 32 -18.54 -7.46 -3.90
C THR A 32 -18.45 -8.96 -4.16
N ALA A 33 -19.45 -9.50 -4.86
CA ALA A 33 -19.42 -10.88 -5.33
C ALA A 33 -18.61 -11.03 -6.62
N GLN A 34 -18.25 -9.93 -7.27
CA GLN A 34 -17.51 -9.92 -8.52
C GLN A 34 -16.02 -9.77 -8.23
N ARG A 35 -15.28 -10.88 -8.31
CA ARG A 35 -13.84 -10.92 -7.98
C ARG A 35 -13.03 -9.84 -8.67
N LEU A 36 -13.29 -9.59 -9.95
CA LEU A 36 -12.50 -8.61 -10.72
C LEU A 36 -12.79 -7.16 -10.33
N LYS A 37 -13.85 -6.92 -9.54
CA LYS A 37 -14.18 -5.58 -9.03
C LYS A 37 -13.62 -5.31 -7.66
N SER A 38 -13.02 -6.31 -6.99
CA SER A 38 -12.32 -6.13 -5.73
C SER A 38 -10.86 -5.75 -5.96
N ASN A 39 -10.14 -5.49 -4.86
CA ASN A 39 -8.74 -5.12 -4.91
C ASN A 39 -7.76 -6.31 -4.94
N GLU A 40 -8.25 -7.55 -4.97
CA GLU A 40 -7.38 -8.73 -4.81
C GLU A 40 -6.24 -8.80 -5.84
N ARG A 41 -6.54 -8.53 -7.11
CA ARG A 41 -5.52 -8.56 -8.17
C ARG A 41 -4.50 -7.43 -7.99
N MET A 42 -4.97 -6.25 -7.63
CA MET A 42 -4.11 -5.10 -7.36
C MET A 42 -3.26 -5.34 -6.12
N GLU A 43 -3.82 -5.95 -5.09
CA GLU A 43 -3.11 -6.32 -3.88
C GLU A 43 -1.94 -7.26 -4.19
N PHE A 44 -2.17 -8.27 -5.03
CA PHE A 44 -1.12 -9.20 -5.45
C PHE A 44 0.03 -8.46 -6.11
N MET A 45 -0.24 -7.58 -7.05
CA MET A 45 0.79 -6.80 -7.74
C MET A 45 1.42 -5.77 -6.80
N GLY A 46 0.60 -5.07 -6.03
CA GLY A 46 1.07 -4.03 -5.11
C GLY A 46 2.02 -4.56 -4.04
N ASP A 47 1.79 -5.78 -3.57
CA ASP A 47 2.67 -6.42 -2.60
C ASP A 47 4.08 -6.61 -3.16
N ARG A 48 4.20 -6.99 -4.44
CA ARG A 48 5.49 -7.14 -5.11
C ARG A 48 6.17 -5.81 -5.35
N VAL A 49 5.39 -4.80 -5.75
CA VAL A 49 5.91 -3.43 -5.93
C VAL A 49 6.43 -2.88 -4.60
N LEU A 50 5.66 -3.03 -3.53
CA LEU A 50 6.07 -2.60 -2.18
C LEU A 50 7.37 -3.29 -1.77
N GLY A 51 7.46 -4.61 -2.00
CA GLY A 51 8.67 -5.37 -1.69
C GLY A 51 9.89 -4.85 -2.43
N LEU A 52 9.76 -4.54 -3.71
CA LEU A 52 10.84 -4.00 -4.52
C LEU A 52 11.28 -2.62 -4.01
N VAL A 53 10.33 -1.73 -3.75
CA VAL A 53 10.61 -0.37 -3.25
C VAL A 53 11.31 -0.42 -1.90
N LEU A 54 10.82 -1.27 -0.98
CA LEU A 54 11.45 -1.43 0.33
C LEU A 54 12.86 -2.00 0.22
N ALA A 55 13.06 -2.97 -0.67
CA ALA A 55 14.38 -3.55 -0.89
C ALA A 55 15.38 -2.50 -1.39
N GLU A 56 14.99 -1.70 -2.37
CA GLU A 56 15.82 -0.63 -2.91
C GLU A 56 16.15 0.41 -1.81
N LEU A 57 15.14 0.83 -1.06
CA LEU A 57 15.33 1.79 0.02
C LEU A 57 16.33 1.27 1.06
N LEU A 58 16.21 0.00 1.45
CA LEU A 58 17.09 -0.60 2.46
C LEU A 58 18.53 -0.74 1.96
N LEU A 59 18.70 -1.18 0.71
CA LEU A 59 20.03 -1.30 0.11
C LEU A 59 20.75 0.05 0.02
N ASN A 60 20.00 1.10 -0.29
CA ASN A 60 20.54 2.45 -0.37
C ASN A 60 20.81 3.06 1.01
N SER A 61 19.98 2.73 2.00
CA SER A 61 20.10 3.30 3.36
C SER A 61 21.13 2.58 4.20
N PHE A 62 21.40 1.30 3.93
CA PHE A 62 22.29 0.46 4.71
C PHE A 62 23.30 -0.26 3.81
N PRO A 63 24.19 0.49 3.12
CA PRO A 63 25.06 -0.09 2.09
C PRO A 63 26.10 -1.08 2.63
N ASP A 64 26.38 -1.03 3.93
CA ASP A 64 27.40 -1.87 4.55
C ASP A 64 26.83 -3.12 5.23
N GLU A 65 25.50 -3.30 5.19
CA GLU A 65 24.85 -4.47 5.78
C GLU A 65 24.78 -5.63 4.79
N ASP A 66 24.92 -6.86 5.31
CA ASP A 66 24.78 -8.05 4.50
C ASP A 66 23.31 -8.42 4.24
N GLU A 67 23.09 -9.46 3.44
CA GLU A 67 21.74 -9.90 3.10
C GLU A 67 20.91 -10.27 4.33
N GLY A 68 21.50 -10.94 5.32
CA GLY A 68 20.78 -11.34 6.53
C GLY A 68 20.27 -10.16 7.32
N GLU A 69 21.10 -9.13 7.47
CA GLU A 69 20.71 -7.90 8.17
C GLU A 69 19.64 -7.15 7.41
N ILE A 70 19.78 -7.02 6.10
CA ILE A 70 18.77 -6.37 5.23
C ILE A 70 17.45 -7.14 5.26
N SER A 71 17.51 -8.47 5.17
CA SER A 71 16.30 -9.32 5.23
C SER A 71 15.55 -9.15 6.55
N TYR A 72 16.27 -9.05 7.65
CA TYR A 72 15.67 -8.81 8.96
C TYR A 72 14.91 -7.47 8.99
N ARG A 73 15.53 -6.41 8.48
CA ARG A 73 14.89 -5.09 8.39
C ARG A 73 13.68 -5.11 7.48
N PHE A 74 13.79 -5.78 6.34
CA PHE A 74 12.70 -5.93 5.38
C PHE A 74 11.50 -6.61 6.03
N THR A 75 11.72 -7.74 6.71
CA THR A 75 10.64 -8.47 7.38
C THR A 75 9.96 -7.61 8.44
N SER A 76 10.73 -6.84 9.21
CA SER A 76 10.19 -5.96 10.25
C SER A 76 9.30 -4.86 9.65
N LEU A 77 9.70 -4.27 8.52
CA LEU A 77 8.94 -3.22 7.85
C LEU A 77 7.71 -3.76 7.13
N ALA A 78 7.79 -4.98 6.60
CA ALA A 78 6.71 -5.60 5.86
C ALA A 78 5.69 -6.31 6.75
N GLN A 79 5.87 -6.29 8.07
CA GLN A 79 4.93 -6.90 9.00
C GLN A 79 3.59 -6.18 8.96
N ARG A 80 2.54 -6.96 9.22
CA ARG A 80 1.15 -6.49 9.24
C ARG A 80 0.95 -5.24 10.10
N ASP A 81 1.51 -5.23 11.31
CA ASP A 81 1.33 -4.13 12.26
C ASP A 81 2.00 -2.84 11.76
N ALA A 82 3.18 -2.95 11.16
CA ALA A 82 3.87 -1.80 10.57
C ALA A 82 3.07 -1.21 9.41
N LEU A 83 2.56 -2.05 8.52
CA LEU A 83 1.74 -1.63 7.39
C LEU A 83 0.42 -1.04 7.83
N ALA A 84 -0.21 -1.62 8.87
CA ALA A 84 -1.45 -1.09 9.44
C ALA A 84 -1.23 0.29 10.07
N SER A 85 -0.09 0.50 10.71
CA SER A 85 0.27 1.81 11.27
C SER A 85 0.39 2.87 10.18
N VAL A 86 1.06 2.54 9.07
CA VAL A 86 1.17 3.45 7.92
C VAL A 86 -0.21 3.74 7.32
N ALA A 87 -1.05 2.71 7.16
CA ALA A 87 -2.41 2.86 6.66
C ALA A 87 -3.23 3.83 7.53
N GLY A 88 -3.05 3.78 8.85
CA GLY A 88 -3.69 4.72 9.77
C GLY A 88 -3.23 6.15 9.56
N VAL A 89 -1.92 6.35 9.39
CA VAL A 89 -1.33 7.69 9.19
C VAL A 89 -1.83 8.33 7.90
N ILE A 90 -1.97 7.58 6.82
CA ILE A 90 -2.43 8.11 5.53
C ILE A 90 -3.96 8.15 5.39
N GLY A 91 -4.72 7.68 6.39
CA GLY A 91 -6.17 7.70 6.36
C GLY A 91 -6.79 6.66 5.43
N LEU A 92 -6.11 5.54 5.21
CA LEU A 92 -6.56 4.50 4.28
C LEU A 92 -7.85 3.84 4.75
N ALA A 93 -7.94 3.49 6.02
CA ALA A 93 -9.07 2.75 6.59
C ALA A 93 -10.39 3.49 6.42
N GLU A 94 -10.37 4.82 6.50
CA GLU A 94 -11.55 5.68 6.37
C GLU A 94 -12.14 5.65 4.97
N ASN A 95 -11.37 5.23 3.98
CA ASN A 95 -11.74 5.20 2.57
C ASN A 95 -11.97 3.78 2.04
N LEU A 96 -11.82 2.76 2.88
CA LEU A 96 -12.05 1.37 2.47
C LEU A 96 -13.54 1.09 2.30
N THR A 97 -13.86 0.30 1.28
CA THR A 97 -15.19 -0.28 1.07
C THR A 97 -15.13 -1.75 1.53
N LEU A 98 -15.87 -2.06 2.57
CA LEU A 98 -15.89 -3.39 3.19
C LEU A 98 -17.23 -4.09 3.01
#